data_8d27d5228e58d3c1bb067048f4d8d45a
#
_entry.id   8d27d5228e58d3c1bb067048f4d8d45a
#
_cell.length_a   1.000
_cell.length_b   1.000
_cell.length_c   1.000
_cell.angle_alpha   90.00
_cell.angle_beta   90.00
_cell.angle_gamma   90.00
#
_symmetry.space_group_name_H-M   'P 1'
#
loop_
_entity.id
_entity.type
_entity.pdbx_description
1 polymer ?
#
loop_
_entity_poly.entity_id
_entity_poly.type
_entity_poly.pdbx_seq_one_letter_code
_entity_poly.pdbx_strand_id
1 'polypeptide(L)'
;TVKSFYMDNTEITNAEYRQYVNWVKDSIVRVKLAVLADDLGLTPEDEGIGLYAFKESDTTDMTPYEKYKFYNAPTDPENPYAGYTLNRTEDIIWNTKDYPDEYYAEVMDQLYLSEEEAYNGQRSFRVKELKYTYNWLDTDAAIAARSDNRKNYIRKEVAMVYPDTTVWIKDFAYAYNEPMHNDYFWHDAYSDYPVVGVTWKQAQAFCHWRTKLKNDDQRVRGAQTVNPFRLPTEAEWEYAARGGIKGGTYPWGGPYLLGDNGCFMANFKPQRGDYASDTALYTVEAKSYAANDYNLYNMAGNVSEWTASSFDPGSYEYVSTMNPFAGDKNNPKKVIRGGSWKDVAYFLQVSTRDFEYQDTARSYVGFRTVQDFMGESGEKDRRQ
;
A
#
# COMPACT_ATOMS: atom_id res chain seq x y z
N THR A 1 20.26 14.38 10.51
CA THR A 1 19.24 14.07 11.55
C THR A 1 17.92 13.73 10.88
N VAL A 2 17.21 12.76 11.44
CA VAL A 2 15.89 12.34 10.99
C VAL A 2 14.91 12.58 12.14
N LYS A 3 13.69 13.04 11.84
CA LYS A 3 12.59 13.16 12.83
C LYS A 3 12.23 11.78 13.39
N SER A 4 11.65 11.77 14.59
CA SER A 4 11.07 10.54 15.12
C SER A 4 9.88 10.08 14.27
N PHE A 5 9.79 8.80 14.01
CA PHE A 5 8.74 8.18 13.22
C PHE A 5 8.48 6.75 13.70
N TYR A 6 7.31 6.24 13.39
CA TYR A 6 6.99 4.83 13.48
C TYR A 6 7.25 4.17 12.12
N MET A 7 7.67 2.93 12.12
CA MET A 7 7.87 2.12 10.92
C MET A 7 7.27 0.74 11.12
N ASP A 8 6.67 0.17 10.08
CA ASP A 8 6.25 -1.23 10.11
C ASP A 8 7.47 -2.12 10.35
N ASN A 9 7.32 -3.09 11.23
CA ASN A 9 8.43 -3.98 11.58
C ASN A 9 8.79 -4.99 10.49
N THR A 10 7.90 -5.20 9.52
CA THR A 10 8.08 -6.05 8.35
C THR A 10 7.77 -5.29 7.07
N GLU A 11 8.13 -5.85 5.93
CA GLU A 11 7.53 -5.49 4.65
C GLU A 11 6.01 -5.73 4.71
N ILE A 12 5.23 -4.99 3.92
CA ILE A 12 3.79 -5.25 3.77
C ILE A 12 3.60 -6.64 3.15
N THR A 13 2.81 -7.46 3.82
CA THR A 13 2.54 -8.84 3.42
C THR A 13 1.43 -8.94 2.37
N ASN A 14 1.35 -10.09 1.68
CA ASN A 14 0.25 -10.39 0.77
C ASN A 14 -1.11 -10.32 1.49
N ALA A 15 -1.20 -10.81 2.73
CA ALA A 15 -2.42 -10.76 3.51
C ALA A 15 -2.87 -9.32 3.79
N GLU A 16 -1.95 -8.43 4.17
CA GLU A 16 -2.26 -7.02 4.41
C GLU A 16 -2.66 -6.29 3.12
N TYR A 17 -1.96 -6.57 2.03
CA TYR A 17 -2.29 -5.94 0.75
C TYR A 17 -3.62 -6.47 0.18
N ARG A 18 -3.97 -7.74 0.39
CA ARG A 18 -5.28 -8.30 0.04
C ARG A 18 -6.43 -7.59 0.76
N GLN A 19 -6.25 -7.13 2.00
CA GLN A 19 -7.26 -6.32 2.69
C GLN A 19 -7.58 -5.04 1.90
N TYR A 20 -6.56 -4.38 1.36
CA TYR A 20 -6.74 -3.20 0.51
C TYR A 20 -7.49 -3.53 -0.79
N VAL A 21 -7.06 -4.58 -1.49
CA VAL A 21 -7.72 -5.02 -2.74
C VAL A 21 -9.19 -5.37 -2.49
N ASN A 22 -9.46 -6.13 -1.43
CA ASN A 22 -10.82 -6.55 -1.09
C ASN A 22 -11.69 -5.36 -0.66
N TRP A 23 -11.14 -4.41 0.08
CA TRP A 23 -11.85 -3.19 0.45
C TRP A 23 -12.24 -2.35 -0.77
N VAL A 24 -11.34 -2.22 -1.74
CA VAL A 24 -11.63 -1.50 -3.00
C VAL A 24 -12.67 -2.25 -3.81
N LYS A 25 -12.53 -3.58 -3.92
CA LYS A 25 -13.50 -4.44 -4.61
C LYS A 25 -14.90 -4.30 -4.01
N ASP A 26 -15.01 -4.41 -2.68
CA ASP A 26 -16.27 -4.21 -1.95
C ASP A 26 -16.86 -2.81 -2.23
N SER A 27 -16.02 -1.78 -2.15
CA SER A 27 -16.47 -0.41 -2.38
C SER A 27 -17.01 -0.18 -3.79
N ILE A 28 -16.37 -0.76 -4.81
CA ILE A 28 -16.82 -0.65 -6.21
C ILE A 28 -18.18 -1.33 -6.39
N VAL A 29 -18.33 -2.55 -5.86
CA VAL A 29 -19.60 -3.28 -5.93
C VAL A 29 -20.71 -2.47 -5.26
N ARG A 30 -20.49 -1.97 -4.03
CA ARG A 30 -21.46 -1.15 -3.30
C ARG A 30 -21.86 0.11 -4.06
N VAL A 31 -20.90 0.81 -4.67
CA VAL A 31 -21.22 2.01 -5.46
C VAL A 31 -22.12 1.66 -6.64
N LYS A 32 -21.81 0.59 -7.38
CA LYS A 32 -22.64 0.18 -8.53
C LYS A 32 -24.03 -0.28 -8.11
N LEU A 33 -24.14 -1.05 -7.02
CA LEU A 33 -25.43 -1.46 -6.45
C LEU A 33 -26.25 -0.26 -6.00
N ALA A 34 -25.63 0.69 -5.29
CA ALA A 34 -26.31 1.88 -4.78
C ALA A 34 -26.77 2.81 -5.91
N VAL A 35 -25.96 2.97 -6.98
CA VAL A 35 -26.33 3.76 -8.15
C VAL A 35 -27.54 3.12 -8.86
N LEU A 36 -27.52 1.81 -9.08
CA LEU A 36 -28.65 1.13 -9.72
C LEU A 36 -29.92 1.19 -8.84
N ALA A 37 -29.77 1.06 -7.52
CA ALA A 37 -30.91 1.20 -6.60
C ALA A 37 -31.51 2.62 -6.68
N ASP A 38 -30.68 3.66 -6.73
CA ASP A 38 -31.11 5.06 -6.90
C ASP A 38 -31.82 5.28 -8.25
N ASP A 39 -31.27 4.74 -9.33
CA ASP A 39 -31.88 4.81 -10.68
C ASP A 39 -33.26 4.11 -10.73
N LEU A 40 -33.47 3.07 -9.92
CA LEU A 40 -34.73 2.37 -9.77
C LEU A 40 -35.67 3.02 -8.76
N GLY A 41 -35.21 4.05 -8.03
CA GLY A 41 -35.95 4.74 -6.97
C GLY A 41 -36.15 3.90 -5.71
N LEU A 42 -35.26 2.93 -5.46
CA LEU A 42 -35.28 2.07 -4.27
C LEU A 42 -34.57 2.73 -3.09
N THR A 43 -35.04 2.44 -1.90
CA THR A 43 -34.53 2.95 -0.63
C THR A 43 -33.91 1.82 0.21
N PRO A 44 -33.16 2.12 1.29
CA PRO A 44 -32.63 1.08 2.18
C PRO A 44 -33.70 0.24 2.92
N GLU A 45 -34.98 0.62 2.85
CA GLU A 45 -36.09 -0.11 3.43
C GLU A 45 -36.66 -1.19 2.48
N ASP A 46 -36.28 -1.12 1.18
CA ASP A 46 -36.70 -2.09 0.18
C ASP A 46 -35.82 -3.33 0.21
N GLU A 47 -36.42 -4.50 -0.06
CA GLU A 47 -35.70 -5.78 -0.16
C GLU A 47 -34.78 -5.82 -1.39
N GLY A 48 -33.93 -6.85 -1.46
CA GLY A 48 -33.04 -7.08 -2.61
C GLY A 48 -31.95 -6.02 -2.73
N ILE A 49 -31.79 -5.45 -3.92
CA ILE A 49 -30.77 -4.43 -4.20
C ILE A 49 -31.01 -3.15 -3.39
N GLY A 50 -32.25 -2.86 -2.94
CA GLY A 50 -32.59 -1.70 -2.12
C GLY A 50 -31.77 -1.64 -0.82
N LEU A 51 -31.44 -2.78 -0.22
CA LEU A 51 -30.61 -2.87 0.98
C LEU A 51 -29.23 -2.21 0.80
N TYR A 52 -28.76 -2.06 -0.42
CA TYR A 52 -27.48 -1.44 -0.76
C TYR A 52 -27.60 0.02 -1.20
N ALA A 53 -28.84 0.57 -1.25
CA ALA A 53 -29.08 1.96 -1.60
C ALA A 53 -28.29 2.93 -0.71
N PHE A 54 -28.04 4.14 -1.22
CA PHE A 54 -27.38 5.17 -0.44
C PHE A 54 -28.17 5.48 0.83
N LYS A 55 -27.45 5.58 1.94
CA LYS A 55 -28.08 6.07 3.18
C LYS A 55 -28.28 7.57 3.09
N GLU A 56 -29.43 8.05 3.57
CA GLU A 56 -29.58 9.46 3.83
C GLU A 56 -28.47 9.92 4.79
N SER A 57 -27.82 11.01 4.45
CA SER A 57 -26.80 11.59 5.30
C SER A 57 -27.47 12.23 6.50
N ASP A 58 -27.45 11.57 7.66
CA ASP A 58 -27.88 12.19 8.90
C ASP A 58 -26.93 13.32 9.25
N THR A 59 -27.43 14.55 9.05
CA THR A 59 -26.65 15.75 9.33
C THR A 59 -26.80 16.21 10.78
N THR A 60 -27.66 15.58 11.61
CA THR A 60 -27.96 16.02 12.96
C THR A 60 -26.72 15.99 13.86
N ASP A 61 -25.92 14.95 13.79
CA ASP A 61 -24.72 14.76 14.62
C ASP A 61 -23.43 15.33 14.00
N MET A 62 -23.53 15.93 12.82
CA MET A 62 -22.35 16.53 12.16
C MET A 62 -21.91 17.80 12.89
N THR A 63 -20.61 17.93 13.10
CA THR A 63 -19.99 19.18 13.54
C THR A 63 -20.25 20.31 12.53
N PRO A 64 -20.20 21.60 12.94
CA PRO A 64 -20.36 22.72 12.02
C PRO A 64 -19.42 22.68 10.80
N TYR A 65 -18.21 22.14 10.98
CA TYR A 65 -17.23 21.97 9.89
C TYR A 65 -17.63 20.85 8.93
N GLU A 66 -18.12 19.74 9.43
CA GLU A 66 -18.60 18.62 8.61
C GLU A 66 -19.85 19.01 7.82
N LYS A 67 -20.80 19.73 8.43
CA LYS A 67 -21.97 20.33 7.74
C LYS A 67 -21.50 21.27 6.63
N TYR A 68 -20.56 22.17 6.94
CA TYR A 68 -20.00 23.06 5.93
C TYR A 68 -19.37 22.28 4.77
N LYS A 69 -18.62 21.24 5.05
CA LYS A 69 -17.96 20.39 4.05
C LYS A 69 -18.98 19.62 3.20
N PHE A 70 -20.03 19.12 3.84
CA PHE A 70 -21.13 18.40 3.19
C PHE A 70 -21.88 19.29 2.21
N TYR A 71 -22.36 20.46 2.67
CA TYR A 71 -23.13 21.39 1.83
C TYR A 71 -22.29 22.14 0.78
N ASN A 72 -20.99 22.21 0.96
CA ASN A 72 -20.06 22.84 0.01
C ASN A 72 -19.17 21.83 -0.73
N ALA A 73 -19.51 20.55 -0.68
CA ALA A 73 -18.85 19.56 -1.51
C ALA A 73 -19.04 19.97 -2.98
N PRO A 74 -17.96 20.12 -3.77
CA PRO A 74 -18.12 20.43 -5.18
C PRO A 74 -18.89 19.28 -5.83
N THR A 75 -19.97 19.61 -6.52
CA THR A 75 -20.62 18.67 -7.45
C THR A 75 -19.58 18.30 -8.50
N ASP A 76 -19.10 17.09 -8.43
CA ASP A 76 -18.20 16.53 -9.46
C ASP A 76 -19.08 16.02 -10.61
N PRO A 77 -19.04 16.63 -11.80
CA PRO A 77 -19.84 16.16 -12.94
C PRO A 77 -19.54 14.70 -13.32
N GLU A 78 -18.31 14.22 -13.02
CA GLU A 78 -17.90 12.84 -13.26
C GLU A 78 -18.36 11.88 -12.15
N ASN A 79 -18.78 12.42 -10.99
CA ASN A 79 -19.27 11.63 -9.86
C ASN A 79 -20.44 12.38 -9.17
N PRO A 80 -21.67 12.27 -9.71
CA PRO A 80 -22.84 12.95 -9.14
C PRO A 80 -23.17 12.46 -7.72
N TYR A 81 -22.69 11.29 -7.32
CA TYR A 81 -22.86 10.71 -5.98
C TYR A 81 -21.75 11.06 -4.99
N ALA A 82 -20.89 12.03 -5.35
CA ALA A 82 -19.86 12.52 -4.44
C ALA A 82 -20.50 13.11 -3.18
N GLY A 83 -20.27 12.49 -2.03
CA GLY A 83 -20.85 12.90 -0.74
C GLY A 83 -22.01 12.02 -0.25
N TYR A 84 -22.56 11.16 -1.08
CA TYR A 84 -23.51 10.14 -0.64
C TYR A 84 -22.84 9.09 0.24
N THR A 85 -23.55 8.61 1.25
CA THR A 85 -23.03 7.60 2.18
C THR A 85 -23.42 6.21 1.73
N LEU A 86 -22.42 5.37 1.45
CA LEU A 86 -22.64 3.96 1.12
C LEU A 86 -23.17 3.18 2.34
N ASN A 87 -24.16 2.35 2.10
CA ASN A 87 -24.58 1.38 3.10
C ASN A 87 -23.52 0.28 3.25
N ARG A 88 -22.88 0.21 4.42
CA ARG A 88 -21.87 -0.82 4.76
C ARG A 88 -22.35 -1.78 5.84
N THR A 89 -23.64 -1.72 6.23
CA THR A 89 -24.19 -2.64 7.23
C THR A 89 -24.49 -4.01 6.66
N GLU A 90 -24.83 -4.07 5.37
CA GLU A 90 -25.09 -5.33 4.69
C GLU A 90 -23.81 -5.87 4.04
N ASP A 91 -23.57 -7.15 4.16
CA ASP A 91 -22.40 -7.78 3.52
C ASP A 91 -22.65 -8.00 2.03
N ILE A 92 -21.59 -7.88 1.23
CA ILE A 92 -21.67 -8.20 -0.20
C ILE A 92 -21.77 -9.71 -0.40
N ILE A 93 -22.77 -10.13 -1.16
CA ILE A 93 -22.99 -11.52 -1.52
C ILE A 93 -22.14 -11.86 -2.75
N TRP A 94 -21.14 -12.72 -2.57
CA TRP A 94 -20.21 -13.09 -3.64
C TRP A 94 -20.62 -14.37 -4.39
N ASN A 95 -21.42 -15.23 -3.75
CA ASN A 95 -21.87 -16.47 -4.33
C ASN A 95 -23.09 -16.22 -5.24
N THR A 96 -23.00 -16.62 -6.50
CA THR A 96 -24.05 -16.41 -7.51
C THR A 96 -25.39 -17.08 -7.16
N LYS A 97 -25.37 -18.12 -6.34
CA LYS A 97 -26.59 -18.84 -5.93
C LYS A 97 -27.42 -18.09 -4.90
N ASP A 98 -26.80 -17.16 -4.20
CA ASP A 98 -27.39 -16.46 -3.07
C ASP A 98 -27.76 -15.02 -3.43
N TYR A 99 -27.67 -14.63 -4.72
CA TYR A 99 -28.04 -13.28 -5.15
C TYR A 99 -29.51 -13.01 -4.88
N PRO A 100 -29.84 -11.85 -4.29
CA PRO A 100 -31.20 -11.55 -3.83
C PRO A 100 -32.20 -11.32 -4.97
N ASP A 101 -31.72 -10.75 -6.10
CA ASP A 101 -32.53 -10.42 -7.27
C ASP A 101 -31.72 -10.37 -8.57
N GLU A 102 -32.42 -10.17 -9.69
CA GLU A 102 -31.81 -10.07 -11.05
C GLU A 102 -30.96 -8.81 -11.20
N TYR A 103 -31.30 -7.72 -10.55
CA TYR A 103 -30.53 -6.46 -10.60
C TYR A 103 -29.16 -6.60 -9.94
N TYR A 104 -29.14 -7.34 -8.83
CA TYR A 104 -27.88 -7.68 -8.17
C TYR A 104 -26.98 -8.51 -9.08
N ALA A 105 -27.55 -9.52 -9.75
CA ALA A 105 -26.85 -10.34 -10.71
C ALA A 105 -26.30 -9.53 -11.88
N GLU A 106 -27.09 -8.60 -12.42
CA GLU A 106 -26.66 -7.70 -13.52
C GLU A 106 -25.44 -6.88 -13.16
N VAL A 107 -25.44 -6.24 -11.96
CA VAL A 107 -24.30 -5.46 -11.47
C VAL A 107 -23.06 -6.35 -11.31
N MET A 108 -23.23 -7.54 -10.75
CA MET A 108 -22.11 -8.44 -10.54
C MET A 108 -21.55 -8.95 -11.87
N ASP A 109 -22.37 -9.26 -12.85
CA ASP A 109 -21.93 -9.76 -14.15
C ASP A 109 -21.15 -8.69 -14.94
N GLN A 110 -21.48 -7.42 -14.78
CA GLN A 110 -20.67 -6.32 -15.36
C GLN A 110 -19.24 -6.27 -14.79
N LEU A 111 -19.04 -6.72 -13.54
CA LEU A 111 -17.77 -6.65 -12.82
C LEU A 111 -16.89 -7.90 -13.01
N TYR A 112 -17.46 -8.98 -13.54
CA TYR A 112 -16.73 -10.20 -13.81
C TYR A 112 -16.46 -10.37 -15.30
N LEU A 113 -15.43 -11.13 -15.62
CA LEU A 113 -15.15 -11.55 -17.00
C LEU A 113 -16.27 -12.47 -17.49
N SER A 114 -16.62 -12.34 -18.78
CA SER A 114 -17.52 -13.28 -19.43
C SER A 114 -16.88 -14.68 -19.49
N GLU A 115 -17.68 -15.71 -19.71
CA GLU A 115 -17.17 -17.09 -19.87
C GLU A 115 -16.15 -17.23 -21.00
N GLU A 116 -16.30 -16.42 -22.07
CA GLU A 116 -15.40 -16.40 -23.22
C GLU A 116 -14.04 -15.72 -22.91
N GLU A 117 -14.05 -14.72 -22.00
CA GLU A 117 -12.85 -13.99 -21.57
C GLU A 117 -12.13 -14.70 -20.41
N ALA A 118 -12.84 -15.57 -19.68
CA ALA A 118 -12.34 -16.21 -18.48
C ALA A 118 -11.42 -17.39 -18.80
N TYR A 119 -10.27 -17.46 -18.10
CA TYR A 119 -9.38 -18.62 -18.21
C TYR A 119 -10.06 -19.86 -17.63
N ASN A 120 -10.15 -20.92 -18.43
CA ASN A 120 -10.82 -22.20 -18.05
C ASN A 120 -12.25 -22.05 -17.53
N GLY A 121 -13.00 -21.04 -17.96
CA GLY A 121 -14.39 -20.81 -17.51
C GLY A 121 -14.50 -20.40 -16.03
N GLN A 122 -13.39 -20.07 -15.37
CA GLN A 122 -13.40 -19.60 -13.99
C GLN A 122 -13.89 -18.15 -13.91
N ARG A 123 -14.94 -17.91 -13.12
CA ARG A 123 -15.48 -16.58 -12.88
C ARG A 123 -14.43 -15.71 -12.17
N SER A 124 -13.87 -14.76 -12.90
CA SER A 124 -12.81 -13.87 -12.42
C SER A 124 -13.25 -12.40 -12.49
N PHE A 125 -12.94 -11.64 -11.45
CA PHE A 125 -13.25 -10.21 -11.40
C PHE A 125 -12.41 -9.43 -12.43
N ARG A 126 -13.00 -8.41 -13.07
CA ARG A 126 -12.30 -7.52 -14.01
C ARG A 126 -11.27 -6.67 -13.26
N VAL A 127 -10.03 -7.11 -13.24
CA VAL A 127 -8.93 -6.43 -12.53
C VAL A 127 -8.79 -4.96 -12.93
N LYS A 128 -9.10 -4.63 -14.18
CA LYS A 128 -9.05 -3.24 -14.72
C LYS A 128 -10.04 -2.28 -14.03
N GLU A 129 -11.10 -2.82 -13.41
CA GLU A 129 -12.07 -2.03 -12.65
C GLU A 129 -11.57 -1.69 -11.25
N LEU A 130 -10.58 -2.43 -10.73
CA LEU A 130 -10.02 -2.22 -9.39
C LEU A 130 -9.15 -0.97 -9.35
N LYS A 131 -9.80 0.18 -9.29
CA LYS A 131 -9.17 1.50 -9.21
C LYS A 131 -9.50 2.15 -7.88
N TYR A 132 -8.49 2.72 -7.24
CA TYR A 132 -8.64 3.51 -6.04
C TYR A 132 -8.32 4.98 -6.35
N THR A 133 -9.29 5.85 -6.10
CA THR A 133 -9.14 7.29 -6.27
C THR A 133 -8.95 7.95 -4.91
N TYR A 134 -7.93 8.78 -4.78
CA TYR A 134 -7.69 9.57 -3.57
C TYR A 134 -7.24 10.98 -3.90
N ASN A 135 -7.49 11.89 -2.97
CA ASN A 135 -7.09 13.27 -3.08
C ASN A 135 -5.97 13.57 -2.08
N TRP A 136 -4.98 14.32 -2.50
CA TRP A 136 -3.89 14.77 -1.65
C TRP A 136 -3.57 16.24 -1.89
N LEU A 137 -3.08 16.93 -0.86
CA LEU A 137 -2.72 18.34 -0.96
C LEU A 137 -1.25 18.46 -1.41
N ASP A 138 -1.03 19.08 -2.57
CA ASP A 138 0.29 19.44 -3.07
C ASP A 138 0.84 20.63 -2.28
N THR A 139 1.43 20.33 -1.12
CA THR A 139 1.93 21.34 -0.19
C THR A 139 3.06 22.17 -0.78
N ASP A 140 3.94 21.56 -1.58
CA ASP A 140 5.08 22.25 -2.20
C ASP A 140 4.62 23.26 -3.23
N ALA A 141 3.66 22.88 -4.08
CA ALA A 141 3.07 23.79 -5.05
C ALA A 141 2.27 24.91 -4.36
N ALA A 142 1.55 24.60 -3.26
CA ALA A 142 0.83 25.60 -2.49
C ALA A 142 1.77 26.62 -1.83
N ILE A 143 2.89 26.16 -1.25
CA ILE A 143 3.92 27.01 -0.64
C ILE A 143 4.62 27.85 -1.71
N ALA A 144 5.04 27.25 -2.82
CA ALA A 144 5.71 27.96 -3.91
C ALA A 144 4.84 29.09 -4.50
N ALA A 145 3.54 28.84 -4.61
CA ALA A 145 2.59 29.85 -5.12
C ALA A 145 2.19 30.90 -4.07
N ARG A 146 2.58 30.75 -2.81
CA ARG A 146 2.16 31.61 -1.68
C ARG A 146 0.67 31.88 -1.65
N SER A 147 -0.14 30.85 -1.99
CA SER A 147 -1.57 30.98 -2.16
C SER A 147 -2.32 30.68 -0.86
N ASP A 148 -3.25 31.56 -0.49
CA ASP A 148 -4.14 31.33 0.63
C ASP A 148 -5.24 30.29 0.33
N ASN A 149 -5.47 30.00 -0.95
CA ASN A 149 -6.49 29.03 -1.37
C ASN A 149 -5.88 27.64 -1.63
N ARG A 150 -5.84 26.83 -0.57
CA ARG A 150 -5.30 25.45 -0.61
C ARG A 150 -6.13 24.52 -1.51
N LYS A 151 -7.40 24.84 -1.79
CA LYS A 151 -8.27 24.00 -2.64
C LYS A 151 -7.72 23.84 -4.06
N ASN A 152 -7.02 24.84 -4.60
CA ASN A 152 -6.46 24.81 -5.95
C ASN A 152 -5.27 23.83 -6.09
N TYR A 153 -4.74 23.36 -4.97
CA TYR A 153 -3.58 22.46 -4.91
C TYR A 153 -3.96 21.04 -4.45
N ILE A 154 -5.25 20.76 -4.35
CA ILE A 154 -5.71 19.38 -4.15
C ILE A 154 -5.57 18.65 -5.50
N ARG A 155 -4.79 17.60 -5.49
CA ARG A 155 -4.58 16.70 -6.63
C ARG A 155 -5.42 15.45 -6.46
N LYS A 156 -6.03 14.99 -7.56
CA LYS A 156 -6.77 13.74 -7.63
C LYS A 156 -5.86 12.71 -8.30
N GLU A 157 -5.65 11.60 -7.65
CA GLU A 157 -4.87 10.47 -8.18
C GLU A 157 -5.75 9.24 -8.30
N VAL A 158 -5.53 8.47 -9.37
CA VAL A 158 -6.19 7.20 -9.62
C VAL A 158 -5.12 6.13 -9.76
N ALA A 159 -5.13 5.15 -8.86
CA ALA A 159 -4.20 4.04 -8.88
C ALA A 159 -4.93 2.73 -9.18
N MET A 160 -4.35 1.90 -10.05
CA MET A 160 -4.72 0.50 -10.15
C MET A 160 -4.34 -0.19 -8.85
N VAL A 161 -5.25 -0.99 -8.29
CA VAL A 161 -5.03 -1.58 -6.96
C VAL A 161 -4.36 -2.94 -7.05
N TYR A 162 -4.74 -3.72 -8.06
CA TYR A 162 -4.30 -5.10 -8.19
C TYR A 162 -2.80 -5.16 -8.55
N PRO A 163 -1.99 -5.96 -7.82
CA PRO A 163 -0.58 -6.11 -8.15
C PRO A 163 -0.40 -6.84 -9.50
N ASP A 164 0.70 -6.58 -10.18
CA ASP A 164 1.03 -7.33 -11.40
C ASP A 164 1.53 -8.73 -11.02
N THR A 165 0.65 -9.71 -11.08
CA THR A 165 0.98 -11.11 -10.79
C THR A 165 1.82 -11.77 -11.88
N THR A 166 2.00 -11.12 -13.05
CA THR A 166 2.79 -11.66 -14.16
C THR A 166 4.29 -11.38 -14.03
N VAL A 167 4.70 -10.63 -13.00
CA VAL A 167 6.11 -10.26 -12.78
C VAL A 167 7.04 -11.47 -12.63
N TRP A 168 6.55 -12.55 -12.03
CA TRP A 168 7.31 -13.79 -11.87
C TRP A 168 7.65 -14.41 -13.22
N ILE A 169 6.69 -14.47 -14.14
CA ILE A 169 6.91 -15.01 -15.49
C ILE A 169 7.82 -14.10 -16.31
N LYS A 170 7.68 -12.78 -16.16
CA LYS A 170 8.52 -11.78 -16.85
C LYS A 170 9.98 -11.84 -16.41
N ASP A 171 10.18 -11.99 -15.10
CA ASP A 171 11.53 -12.03 -14.52
C ASP A 171 12.18 -13.42 -14.67
N PHE A 172 11.38 -14.51 -14.83
CA PHE A 172 11.84 -15.92 -14.92
C PHE A 172 11.12 -16.69 -16.04
N ALA A 173 11.42 -16.38 -17.28
CA ALA A 173 10.78 -16.95 -18.48
C ALA A 173 10.89 -18.49 -18.63
N TYR A 174 11.67 -19.17 -17.79
CA TYR A 174 11.97 -20.60 -17.90
C TYR A 174 11.23 -21.51 -16.89
N ALA A 175 10.44 -20.94 -15.99
CA ALA A 175 9.85 -21.67 -14.86
C ALA A 175 8.32 -21.55 -14.81
N TYR A 176 7.63 -21.95 -15.88
CA TYR A 176 6.17 -21.80 -16.00
C TYR A 176 5.34 -22.59 -14.99
N ASN A 177 5.90 -23.59 -14.33
CA ASN A 177 5.18 -24.48 -13.40
C ASN A 177 5.50 -24.22 -11.93
N GLU A 178 6.22 -23.17 -11.60
CA GLU A 178 6.50 -22.81 -10.21
C GLU A 178 5.22 -22.30 -9.53
N PRO A 179 4.83 -22.83 -8.36
CA PRO A 179 3.61 -22.40 -7.65
C PRO A 179 3.58 -20.89 -7.36
N MET A 180 4.72 -20.29 -7.01
CA MET A 180 4.83 -18.85 -6.79
C MET A 180 4.49 -18.03 -8.04
N HIS A 181 4.67 -18.55 -9.24
CA HIS A 181 4.37 -17.84 -10.48
C HIS A 181 2.88 -17.74 -10.75
N ASN A 182 2.09 -18.68 -10.24
CA ASN A 182 0.65 -18.76 -10.52
C ASN A 182 -0.18 -18.05 -9.43
N ASP A 183 0.08 -18.37 -8.16
CA ASP A 183 -0.82 -18.04 -7.06
C ASP A 183 -0.16 -17.28 -5.91
N TYR A 184 1.05 -16.75 -6.07
CA TYR A 184 1.80 -16.09 -5.01
C TYR A 184 0.99 -15.05 -4.23
N PHE A 185 0.19 -14.25 -4.93
CA PHE A 185 -0.57 -13.19 -4.27
C PHE A 185 -1.81 -13.72 -3.53
N TRP A 186 -2.46 -14.80 -4.02
CA TRP A 186 -3.74 -15.25 -3.49
C TRP A 186 -3.66 -16.50 -2.62
N HIS A 187 -2.65 -17.33 -2.79
CA HIS A 187 -2.58 -18.58 -2.04
C HIS A 187 -2.24 -18.32 -0.57
N ASP A 188 -2.96 -19.01 0.33
CA ASP A 188 -2.83 -18.80 1.78
C ASP A 188 -1.43 -19.12 2.32
N ALA A 189 -0.72 -20.05 1.70
CA ALA A 189 0.66 -20.37 2.06
C ALA A 189 1.63 -19.19 1.94
N TYR A 190 1.30 -18.19 1.11
CA TYR A 190 2.12 -16.98 0.93
C TYR A 190 1.51 -15.75 1.63
N SER A 191 0.59 -15.94 2.57
CA SER A 191 -0.08 -14.83 3.27
C SER A 191 0.89 -13.93 4.00
N ASP A 192 1.88 -14.51 4.67
CA ASP A 192 2.89 -13.80 5.46
C ASP A 192 4.15 -13.44 4.67
N TYR A 193 4.16 -13.69 3.36
CA TYR A 193 5.24 -13.30 2.46
C TYR A 193 5.04 -11.84 2.01
N PRO A 194 6.12 -11.09 1.67
CA PRO A 194 6.00 -9.70 1.23
C PRO A 194 5.22 -9.59 -0.07
N VAL A 195 4.38 -8.58 -0.19
CA VAL A 195 3.72 -8.28 -1.46
C VAL A 195 4.76 -7.79 -2.48
N VAL A 196 4.69 -8.36 -3.69
CA VAL A 196 5.52 -7.96 -4.84
C VAL A 196 4.63 -7.68 -6.06
N GLY A 197 5.22 -7.20 -7.14
CA GLY A 197 4.43 -6.82 -8.32
C GLY A 197 3.66 -5.51 -8.12
N VAL A 198 4.10 -4.67 -7.19
CA VAL A 198 3.50 -3.37 -6.89
C VAL A 198 4.39 -2.24 -7.37
N THR A 199 3.80 -1.29 -8.08
CA THR A 199 4.46 -0.05 -8.49
C THR A 199 4.57 0.93 -7.31
N TRP A 200 5.42 1.92 -7.42
CA TRP A 200 5.56 2.98 -6.43
C TRP A 200 4.24 3.73 -6.18
N LYS A 201 3.47 3.99 -7.25
CA LYS A 201 2.17 4.64 -7.16
C LYS A 201 1.14 3.78 -6.42
N GLN A 202 1.16 2.47 -6.63
CA GLN A 202 0.30 1.53 -5.89
C GLN A 202 0.66 1.49 -4.40
N ALA A 203 1.96 1.49 -4.07
CA ALA A 203 2.42 1.56 -2.68
C ALA A 203 1.98 2.87 -1.99
N GLN A 204 2.04 4.01 -2.69
CA GLN A 204 1.50 5.27 -2.17
C GLN A 204 -0.02 5.23 -1.98
N ALA A 205 -0.75 4.69 -2.94
CA ALA A 205 -2.20 4.53 -2.84
C ALA A 205 -2.59 3.64 -1.65
N PHE A 206 -1.84 2.58 -1.38
CA PHE A 206 -2.00 1.76 -0.17
C PHE A 206 -1.82 2.59 1.11
N CYS A 207 -0.79 3.43 1.19
CA CYS A 207 -0.57 4.32 2.34
C CYS A 207 -1.77 5.25 2.58
N HIS A 208 -2.32 5.83 1.52
CA HIS A 208 -3.52 6.68 1.60
C HIS A 208 -4.75 5.91 2.07
N TRP A 209 -4.98 4.71 1.53
CA TRP A 209 -6.06 3.83 1.96
C TRP A 209 -5.93 3.45 3.43
N ARG A 210 -4.73 3.02 3.88
CA ARG A 210 -4.45 2.66 5.26
C ARG A 210 -4.72 3.82 6.22
N THR A 211 -4.32 5.04 5.83
CA THR A 211 -4.59 6.27 6.56
C THR A 211 -6.10 6.52 6.69
N LYS A 212 -6.83 6.40 5.58
CA LYS A 212 -8.27 6.57 5.55
C LYS A 212 -8.95 5.56 6.47
N LEU A 213 -8.65 4.28 6.30
CA LEU A 213 -9.24 3.20 7.09
C LEU A 213 -9.01 3.41 8.59
N LYS A 214 -7.77 3.74 8.98
CA LYS A 214 -7.42 4.01 10.38
C LYS A 214 -8.15 5.22 10.94
N ASN A 215 -8.25 6.30 10.17
CA ASN A 215 -8.94 7.50 10.60
C ASN A 215 -10.47 7.33 10.67
N ASP A 216 -11.06 6.52 9.79
CA ASP A 216 -12.47 6.18 9.85
C ASP A 216 -12.78 5.37 11.12
N ASP A 217 -11.94 4.38 11.48
CA ASP A 217 -12.05 3.63 12.74
C ASP A 217 -11.89 4.54 13.98
N GLN A 218 -10.91 5.45 13.96
CA GLN A 218 -10.71 6.40 15.05
C GLN A 218 -11.92 7.33 15.26
N ARG A 219 -12.54 7.80 14.17
CA ARG A 219 -13.76 8.63 14.25
C ARG A 219 -14.93 7.88 14.88
N VAL A 220 -15.15 6.62 14.47
CA VAL A 220 -16.20 5.77 15.06
C VAL A 220 -16.00 5.60 16.56
N ARG A 221 -14.75 5.50 17.02
CA ARG A 221 -14.39 5.38 18.44
C ARG A 221 -14.34 6.72 19.18
N GLY A 222 -14.59 7.84 18.52
CA GLY A 222 -14.44 9.18 19.10
C GLY A 222 -12.98 9.52 19.46
N ALA A 223 -12.02 8.84 18.88
CA ALA A 223 -10.60 9.04 19.14
C ALA A 223 -9.96 10.00 18.14
N GLN A 224 -8.79 10.54 18.51
CA GLN A 224 -8.05 11.46 17.66
C GLN A 224 -7.56 10.78 16.38
N THR A 225 -7.65 11.47 15.24
CA THR A 225 -7.11 11.00 13.95
C THR A 225 -5.60 10.88 14.00
N VAL A 226 -5.08 9.91 13.24
CA VAL A 226 -3.64 9.65 13.15
C VAL A 226 -3.00 10.42 12.00
N ASN A 227 -1.69 10.60 12.07
CA ASN A 227 -0.91 11.13 10.95
C ASN A 227 -0.97 10.19 9.73
N PRO A 228 -0.82 10.72 8.52
CA PRO A 228 -0.81 9.89 7.32
C PRO A 228 0.31 8.85 7.34
N PHE A 229 -0.04 7.62 6.98
CA PHE A 229 0.94 6.62 6.55
C PHE A 229 1.54 7.05 5.22
N ARG A 230 2.81 6.79 5.03
CA ARG A 230 3.56 7.12 3.82
C ARG A 230 4.72 6.15 3.60
N LEU A 231 5.33 6.17 2.44
CA LEU A 231 6.61 5.50 2.24
C LEU A 231 7.71 6.23 3.05
N PRO A 232 8.72 5.50 3.56
CA PRO A 232 9.88 6.11 4.20
C PRO A 232 10.66 6.95 3.19
N THR A 233 11.26 8.05 3.62
CA THR A 233 12.34 8.66 2.88
C THR A 233 13.55 7.72 2.87
N GLU A 234 14.44 7.88 1.91
CA GLU A 234 15.67 7.09 1.86
C GLU A 234 16.48 7.18 3.16
N ALA A 235 16.55 8.38 3.76
CA ALA A 235 17.28 8.62 5.00
C ALA A 235 16.59 7.98 6.21
N GLU A 236 15.27 7.97 6.28
CA GLU A 236 14.52 7.26 7.32
C GLU A 236 14.72 5.76 7.22
N TRP A 237 14.65 5.24 5.99
CA TRP A 237 14.89 3.82 5.73
C TRP A 237 16.30 3.40 6.18
N GLU A 238 17.33 4.14 5.79
CA GLU A 238 18.72 3.84 6.17
C GLU A 238 18.94 3.97 7.68
N TYR A 239 18.38 4.99 8.33
CA TYR A 239 18.43 5.15 9.78
C TYR A 239 17.80 3.94 10.50
N ALA A 240 16.64 3.49 10.04
CA ALA A 240 15.93 2.35 10.57
C ALA A 240 16.70 1.04 10.35
N ALA A 241 17.25 0.84 9.14
CA ALA A 241 18.04 -0.35 8.79
C ALA A 241 19.30 -0.49 9.66
N ARG A 242 19.94 0.63 10.02
CA ARG A 242 21.13 0.62 10.88
C ARG A 242 20.86 0.17 12.31
N GLY A 243 19.61 0.19 12.79
CA GLY A 243 19.27 -0.28 14.14
C GLY A 243 20.06 0.41 15.26
N GLY A 244 20.55 1.66 15.07
CA GLY A 244 21.41 2.36 16.02
C GLY A 244 22.92 2.09 15.86
N ILE A 245 23.33 1.13 15.04
CA ILE A 245 24.73 0.77 14.81
C ILE A 245 25.37 1.77 13.84
N LYS A 246 26.30 2.57 14.31
CA LYS A 246 27.03 3.55 13.49
C LYS A 246 28.06 2.85 12.61
N GLY A 247 28.03 3.14 11.30
CA GLY A 247 29.03 2.65 10.35
C GLY A 247 28.93 1.16 10.03
N GLY A 248 27.87 0.46 10.50
CA GLY A 248 27.63 -0.93 10.14
C GLY A 248 27.44 -1.14 8.63
N THR A 249 28.02 -2.18 8.08
CA THR A 249 27.86 -2.54 6.66
C THR A 249 26.47 -3.09 6.42
N TYR A 250 26.00 -3.97 7.31
CA TYR A 250 24.69 -4.61 7.28
C TYR A 250 23.88 -4.24 8.53
N PRO A 251 22.59 -4.54 8.61
CA PRO A 251 21.75 -4.23 9.76
C PRO A 251 22.24 -4.79 11.10
N TRP A 252 22.98 -5.88 11.06
CA TRP A 252 23.64 -6.52 12.22
C TRP A 252 25.05 -5.98 12.51
N GLY A 253 25.53 -4.98 11.78
CA GLY A 253 26.74 -4.20 12.04
C GLY A 253 28.03 -4.73 11.38
N GLY A 254 28.22 -6.03 11.34
CA GLY A 254 29.44 -6.65 10.82
C GLY A 254 29.53 -6.63 9.28
N PRO A 255 30.71 -6.96 8.71
CA PRO A 255 30.90 -7.01 7.27
C PRO A 255 30.54 -8.39 6.67
N TYR A 256 30.21 -9.36 7.50
CA TYR A 256 29.94 -10.74 7.08
C TYR A 256 28.42 -11.00 6.97
N LEU A 257 28.05 -11.85 6.01
CA LEU A 257 26.69 -12.31 5.78
C LEU A 257 26.37 -13.61 6.53
N LEU A 258 27.39 -14.28 7.04
CA LEU A 258 27.25 -15.47 7.87
C LEU A 258 27.32 -15.10 9.34
N GLY A 259 26.39 -15.61 10.10
CA GLY A 259 26.42 -15.54 11.57
C GLY A 259 27.43 -16.53 12.17
N ASP A 260 27.63 -16.47 13.47
CA ASP A 260 28.57 -17.33 14.21
C ASP A 260 28.24 -18.84 14.09
N ASN A 261 26.99 -19.16 13.80
CA ASN A 261 26.51 -20.52 13.55
C ASN A 261 26.74 -21.01 12.10
N GLY A 262 27.33 -20.18 11.24
CA GLY A 262 27.56 -20.49 9.84
C GLY A 262 26.33 -20.37 8.93
N CYS A 263 25.19 -19.89 9.45
CA CYS A 263 23.99 -19.64 8.66
C CYS A 263 23.99 -18.22 8.05
N PHE A 264 23.42 -18.05 6.87
CA PHE A 264 23.20 -16.73 6.30
C PHE A 264 22.21 -15.92 7.14
N MET A 265 22.43 -14.62 7.23
CA MET A 265 21.65 -13.69 8.05
C MET A 265 20.58 -12.93 7.24
N ALA A 266 20.46 -13.20 5.94
CA ALA A 266 19.51 -12.58 5.05
C ALA A 266 19.19 -13.50 3.88
N ASN A 267 18.05 -13.26 3.23
CA ASN A 267 17.66 -13.91 1.97
C ASN A 267 18.20 -13.11 0.78
N PHE A 268 19.11 -13.70 0.03
CA PHE A 268 19.76 -13.06 -1.13
C PHE A 268 20.34 -14.14 -2.05
N LYS A 269 21.03 -13.76 -3.11
CA LYS A 269 21.72 -14.67 -4.02
C LYS A 269 23.16 -14.93 -3.56
N PRO A 270 23.40 -15.98 -2.71
CA PRO A 270 24.65 -16.07 -1.95
C PRO A 270 25.83 -16.53 -2.79
N GLN A 271 25.68 -17.53 -3.66
CA GLN A 271 26.79 -18.15 -4.37
C GLN A 271 26.44 -18.54 -5.80
N ARG A 272 27.41 -18.45 -6.69
CA ARG A 272 27.25 -18.92 -8.07
C ARG A 272 27.05 -20.42 -8.09
N GLY A 273 25.90 -20.87 -8.59
CA GLY A 273 25.56 -22.30 -8.71
C GLY A 273 24.84 -22.90 -7.52
N ASP A 274 24.81 -22.20 -6.38
CA ASP A 274 24.03 -22.57 -5.19
C ASP A 274 23.26 -21.35 -4.69
N TYR A 275 22.15 -21.05 -5.35
CA TYR A 275 21.33 -19.87 -5.08
C TYR A 275 20.38 -20.06 -3.91
N ALA A 276 20.26 -21.27 -3.39
CA ALA A 276 19.41 -21.60 -2.25
C ALA A 276 20.22 -21.92 -0.98
N SER A 277 21.50 -21.59 -0.94
CA SER A 277 22.34 -21.89 0.24
C SER A 277 21.98 -21.07 1.48
N ASP A 278 21.19 -20.00 1.32
CA ASP A 278 20.55 -19.24 2.39
C ASP A 278 19.18 -19.80 2.82
N THR A 279 18.84 -21.00 2.35
CA THR A 279 17.59 -21.75 2.59
C THR A 279 16.39 -21.34 1.72
N ALA A 280 16.52 -20.34 0.85
CA ALA A 280 15.45 -19.87 -0.01
C ALA A 280 15.95 -19.61 -1.44
N LEU A 281 15.09 -19.85 -2.42
CA LEU A 281 15.38 -19.53 -3.84
C LEU A 281 14.72 -18.22 -4.27
N TYR A 282 13.61 -17.88 -3.62
CA TYR A 282 12.79 -16.71 -3.88
C TYR A 282 12.50 -15.98 -2.56
N THR A 283 11.41 -15.22 -2.48
CA THR A 283 10.97 -14.57 -1.24
C THR A 283 10.71 -15.57 -0.11
N VAL A 284 10.85 -15.10 1.11
CA VAL A 284 10.51 -15.81 2.34
C VAL A 284 9.50 -15.03 3.15
N GLU A 285 8.94 -15.62 4.20
CA GLU A 285 8.07 -14.93 5.14
C GLU A 285 8.72 -13.67 5.70
N ALA A 286 7.92 -12.66 5.95
CA ALA A 286 8.37 -11.34 6.39
C ALA A 286 9.11 -11.33 7.75
N LYS A 287 9.08 -12.45 8.50
CA LYS A 287 9.79 -12.62 9.78
C LYS A 287 10.76 -13.81 9.82
N SER A 288 11.31 -14.19 8.68
CA SER A 288 12.15 -15.40 8.57
C SER A 288 13.55 -15.24 9.17
N TYR A 289 14.09 -14.04 9.24
CA TYR A 289 15.44 -13.77 9.77
C TYR A 289 15.37 -12.94 11.06
N ALA A 290 16.51 -12.80 11.72
CA ALA A 290 16.59 -12.01 12.95
C ALA A 290 16.33 -10.52 12.67
N ALA A 291 15.56 -9.89 13.55
CA ALA A 291 15.34 -8.45 13.50
C ALA A 291 16.62 -7.70 13.94
N ASN A 292 16.76 -6.45 13.46
CA ASN A 292 17.77 -5.54 13.99
C ASN A 292 17.38 -5.00 15.39
N ASP A 293 18.23 -4.19 16.02
CA ASP A 293 18.02 -3.66 17.39
C ASP A 293 16.78 -2.73 17.50
N TYR A 294 16.20 -2.29 16.39
CA TYR A 294 14.91 -1.58 16.36
C TYR A 294 13.71 -2.50 16.12
N ASN A 295 13.92 -3.82 16.21
CA ASN A 295 12.91 -4.86 15.97
C ASN A 295 12.32 -4.81 14.55
N LEU A 296 13.16 -4.47 13.57
CA LEU A 296 12.79 -4.44 12.14
C LEU A 296 13.38 -5.66 11.44
N TYR A 297 12.52 -6.38 10.74
CA TYR A 297 12.86 -7.58 9.99
C TYR A 297 13.24 -7.26 8.54
N ASN A 298 14.09 -8.09 7.95
CA ASN A 298 14.45 -8.08 6.52
C ASN A 298 14.92 -6.70 6.00
N MET A 299 15.59 -5.90 6.84
CA MET A 299 16.20 -4.66 6.39
C MET A 299 17.41 -4.89 5.46
N ALA A 300 17.73 -6.15 5.17
CA ALA A 300 18.68 -6.59 4.16
C ALA A 300 18.16 -7.89 3.54
N GLY A 301 18.00 -7.91 2.22
CA GLY A 301 17.52 -9.07 1.47
C GLY A 301 15.98 -9.19 1.46
N ASN A 302 15.48 -10.34 1.06
CA ASN A 302 14.10 -10.67 0.81
C ASN A 302 13.53 -9.86 -0.38
N VAL A 303 12.99 -8.67 -0.16
CA VAL A 303 12.60 -7.76 -1.25
C VAL A 303 13.24 -6.39 -1.08
N SER A 304 13.63 -5.76 -2.19
CA SER A 304 14.01 -4.36 -2.19
C SER A 304 12.78 -3.50 -1.90
N GLU A 305 12.93 -2.42 -1.16
CA GLU A 305 11.80 -1.64 -0.66
C GLU A 305 11.71 -0.26 -1.29
N TRP A 306 10.52 0.08 -1.79
CA TRP A 306 10.23 1.43 -2.27
C TRP A 306 10.42 2.47 -1.18
N THR A 307 11.08 3.57 -1.52
CA THR A 307 11.13 4.78 -0.71
C THR A 307 10.40 5.96 -1.38
N ALA A 308 10.08 6.99 -0.63
CA ALA A 308 9.49 8.22 -1.16
C ALA A 308 10.48 9.05 -2.01
N SER A 309 11.78 8.81 -1.84
CA SER A 309 12.85 9.62 -2.45
C SER A 309 13.03 9.30 -3.93
N SER A 310 13.29 10.34 -4.72
CA SER A 310 13.72 10.20 -6.11
C SER A 310 15.20 9.89 -6.19
N PHE A 311 15.60 9.03 -7.13
CA PHE A 311 16.99 8.66 -7.31
C PHE A 311 17.75 9.76 -8.07
N ASP A 312 18.69 10.37 -7.39
CA ASP A 312 19.69 11.26 -7.97
C ASP A 312 21.05 10.92 -7.32
N PRO A 313 22.07 10.56 -8.12
CA PRO A 313 23.41 10.25 -7.61
C PRO A 313 24.03 11.38 -6.79
N GLY A 314 23.77 12.63 -7.15
CA GLY A 314 24.28 13.83 -6.48
C GLY A 314 23.44 14.33 -5.30
N SER A 315 22.34 13.66 -4.96
CA SER A 315 21.38 14.17 -3.97
C SER A 315 21.99 14.52 -2.61
N TYR A 316 23.01 13.77 -2.17
CA TYR A 316 23.70 14.04 -0.89
C TYR A 316 24.44 15.38 -0.84
N GLU A 317 24.74 16.00 -1.98
CA GLU A 317 25.44 17.28 -2.04
C GLU A 317 24.51 18.49 -1.80
N TYR A 318 23.21 18.34 -2.10
CA TYR A 318 22.26 19.46 -2.04
C TYR A 318 21.09 19.29 -1.08
N VAL A 319 20.78 18.04 -0.64
CA VAL A 319 19.69 17.85 0.32
C VAL A 319 20.06 18.36 1.70
N SER A 320 19.07 18.83 2.44
CA SER A 320 19.24 19.27 3.83
C SER A 320 19.79 18.15 4.70
N THR A 321 20.68 18.46 5.63
CA THR A 321 21.14 17.52 6.66
C THR A 321 20.08 17.27 7.74
N MET A 322 19.01 18.09 7.76
CA MET A 322 17.84 17.91 8.62
C MET A 322 16.69 17.33 7.81
N ASN A 323 16.28 16.11 8.13
CA ASN A 323 15.27 15.36 7.40
C ASN A 323 15.54 15.27 5.89
N PRO A 324 16.65 14.64 5.48
CA PRO A 324 17.05 14.59 4.08
C PRO A 324 15.93 13.98 3.21
N PHE A 325 15.57 14.69 2.16
CA PHE A 325 14.58 14.25 1.21
C PHE A 325 14.87 14.78 -0.20
N ALA A 326 15.12 13.90 -1.13
CA ALA A 326 15.23 14.21 -2.55
C ALA A 326 13.89 13.93 -3.24
N GLY A 327 13.01 14.94 -3.25
CA GLY A 327 11.65 14.84 -3.78
C GLY A 327 11.50 15.54 -5.12
N ASP A 328 11.93 14.91 -6.22
CA ASP A 328 11.64 15.39 -7.56
C ASP A 328 10.44 14.66 -8.15
N LYS A 329 9.33 15.38 -8.37
CA LYS A 329 8.10 14.85 -8.95
C LYS A 329 8.26 14.47 -10.43
N ASN A 330 9.17 15.10 -11.14
CA ASN A 330 9.42 14.84 -12.56
C ASN A 330 10.37 13.66 -12.77
N ASN A 331 11.10 13.24 -11.74
CA ASN A 331 12.02 12.12 -11.84
C ASN A 331 11.26 10.79 -11.66
N PRO A 332 11.14 9.98 -12.72
CA PRO A 332 10.42 8.71 -12.64
C PRO A 332 11.20 7.63 -11.87
N LYS A 333 12.49 7.83 -11.61
CA LYS A 333 13.32 6.89 -10.88
C LYS A 333 13.15 7.11 -9.38
N LYS A 334 12.66 6.10 -8.68
CA LYS A 334 12.50 6.11 -7.22
C LYS A 334 13.53 5.20 -6.56
N VAL A 335 14.05 5.65 -5.44
CA VAL A 335 15.04 4.86 -4.69
C VAL A 335 14.40 3.62 -4.12
N ILE A 336 15.06 2.48 -4.32
CA ILE A 336 14.80 1.22 -3.62
C ILE A 336 16.00 0.87 -2.75
N ARG A 337 15.75 0.20 -1.63
CA ARG A 337 16.77 -0.08 -0.62
C ARG A 337 16.67 -1.53 -0.12
N GLY A 338 17.75 -2.02 0.52
CA GLY A 338 17.80 -3.31 1.18
C GLY A 338 18.34 -4.46 0.34
N GLY A 339 18.23 -4.37 -0.98
CA GLY A 339 18.49 -5.51 -1.87
C GLY A 339 17.42 -6.59 -1.73
N SER A 340 17.50 -7.62 -2.52
CA SER A 340 16.47 -8.65 -2.61
C SER A 340 17.05 -10.06 -2.75
N TRP A 341 16.17 -11.06 -2.71
CA TRP A 341 16.48 -12.48 -2.91
C TRP A 341 17.25 -12.76 -4.22
N LYS A 342 17.12 -11.91 -5.24
CA LYS A 342 17.87 -12.05 -6.52
C LYS A 342 19.23 -11.36 -6.51
N ASP A 343 19.50 -10.50 -5.54
CA ASP A 343 20.65 -9.62 -5.55
C ASP A 343 21.84 -10.25 -4.82
N VAL A 344 23.05 -9.82 -5.19
CA VAL A 344 24.28 -10.24 -4.51
C VAL A 344 24.52 -9.37 -3.26
N ALA A 345 25.39 -9.83 -2.39
CA ALA A 345 25.76 -9.22 -1.10
C ALA A 345 25.96 -7.70 -1.12
N TYR A 346 26.48 -7.15 -2.22
CA TYR A 346 26.71 -5.70 -2.36
C TYR A 346 25.43 -4.87 -2.20
N PHE A 347 24.31 -5.34 -2.76
CA PHE A 347 23.03 -4.62 -2.71
C PHE A 347 22.35 -4.69 -1.34
N LEU A 348 22.75 -5.65 -0.48
CA LEU A 348 22.24 -5.80 0.87
C LEU A 348 22.87 -4.83 1.88
N GLN A 349 23.97 -4.17 1.50
CA GLN A 349 24.62 -3.18 2.38
C GLN A 349 23.66 -2.02 2.65
N VAL A 350 23.57 -1.62 3.92
CA VAL A 350 22.67 -0.56 4.37
C VAL A 350 22.88 0.77 3.61
N SER A 351 24.09 1.05 3.15
CA SER A 351 24.43 2.27 2.40
C SER A 351 24.19 2.17 0.89
N THR A 352 23.96 0.96 0.36
CA THR A 352 23.81 0.80 -1.10
C THR A 352 22.49 1.34 -1.56
N ARG A 353 22.55 2.13 -2.63
CA ARG A 353 21.40 2.75 -3.30
C ARG A 353 21.16 2.07 -4.62
N ASP A 354 19.89 1.79 -4.90
CA ASP A 354 19.44 1.35 -6.21
C ASP A 354 18.15 2.08 -6.57
N PHE A 355 17.66 1.92 -7.76
CA PHE A 355 16.42 2.54 -8.21
C PHE A 355 15.61 1.63 -9.13
N GLU A 356 14.32 1.87 -9.14
CA GLU A 356 13.42 1.36 -10.18
C GLU A 356 12.49 2.48 -10.66
N TYR A 357 11.91 2.32 -11.82
CA TYR A 357 10.95 3.28 -12.35
C TYR A 357 9.61 3.19 -11.62
N GLN A 358 9.02 4.33 -11.27
CA GLN A 358 7.81 4.43 -10.43
C GLN A 358 6.60 3.67 -10.96
N ASP A 359 6.53 3.42 -12.27
CA ASP A 359 5.44 2.73 -12.95
C ASP A 359 5.79 1.26 -13.29
N THR A 360 6.92 0.78 -12.81
CA THR A 360 7.39 -0.59 -13.06
C THR A 360 7.20 -1.45 -11.81
N ALA A 361 6.56 -2.60 -11.99
CA ALA A 361 6.42 -3.62 -10.97
C ALA A 361 7.45 -4.74 -11.17
N ARG A 362 7.97 -5.31 -10.08
CA ARG A 362 8.96 -6.38 -10.08
C ARG A 362 8.63 -7.47 -9.07
N SER A 363 9.11 -8.68 -9.33
CA SER A 363 8.99 -9.83 -8.41
C SER A 363 9.88 -9.73 -7.16
N TYR A 364 10.73 -8.73 -7.11
CA TYR A 364 11.73 -8.54 -6.06
C TYR A 364 11.65 -7.16 -5.40
N VAL A 365 10.60 -6.40 -5.67
CA VAL A 365 10.37 -5.08 -5.06
C VAL A 365 9.04 -5.09 -4.33
N GLY A 366 9.11 -4.80 -3.04
CA GLY A 366 7.99 -4.59 -2.12
C GLY A 366 8.08 -3.23 -1.45
N PHE A 367 7.49 -3.07 -0.28
CA PHE A 367 7.56 -1.83 0.50
C PHE A 367 7.13 -2.05 1.96
N ARG A 368 7.51 -1.11 2.82
CA ARG A 368 6.94 -0.91 4.16
C ARG A 368 6.50 0.53 4.34
N THR A 369 5.66 0.80 5.34
CA THR A 369 5.16 2.14 5.58
C THR A 369 5.72 2.74 6.86
N VAL A 370 5.70 4.07 6.91
CA VAL A 370 6.07 4.86 8.08
C VAL A 370 4.96 5.85 8.42
N GLN A 371 5.02 6.35 9.66
CA GLN A 371 4.12 7.37 10.16
C GLN A 371 4.91 8.36 11.04
N ASP A 372 4.68 9.65 10.86
CA ASP A 372 5.37 10.68 11.65
C ASP A 372 4.93 10.59 13.12
N PHE A 373 5.91 10.65 14.02
CA PHE A 373 5.67 10.75 15.45
C PHE A 373 5.43 12.21 15.83
N MET A 374 4.31 12.51 16.47
CA MET A 374 3.91 13.87 16.88
C MET A 374 4.08 14.13 18.38
N GLY A 375 4.76 13.26 19.09
CA GLY A 375 4.87 13.33 20.53
C GLY A 375 3.77 12.55 21.26
N GLU A 376 3.93 12.35 22.56
CA GLU A 376 2.88 11.79 23.42
C GLU A 376 1.82 12.87 23.69
N SER A 377 0.54 12.51 23.65
CA SER A 377 -0.51 13.39 24.12
C SER A 377 -0.29 13.63 25.61
N GLY A 378 -0.25 14.90 26.03
CA GLY A 378 0.08 15.34 27.39
C GLY A 378 -0.92 14.93 28.50
N GLU A 379 -1.63 13.82 28.34
CA GLU A 379 -2.55 13.32 29.37
C GLU A 379 -1.84 12.69 30.57
N LYS A 380 -0.54 12.34 30.46
CA LYS A 380 0.21 11.80 31.61
C LYS A 380 0.70 12.87 32.60
N ASP A 381 0.76 14.13 32.21
CA ASP A 381 1.24 15.23 33.08
C ASP A 381 0.15 15.80 34.04
N ARG A 382 -1.07 15.30 34.00
CA ARG A 382 -2.15 15.75 34.91
C ARG A 382 -2.34 14.88 36.17
N ARG A 383 -1.44 13.92 36.42
CA ARG A 383 -1.46 13.05 37.59
C ARG A 383 -0.09 13.04 38.31
N GLN A 384 0.43 14.22 38.64
CA GLN A 384 1.40 14.40 39.70
C GLN A 384 0.92 15.47 40.69
#